data_beb709e1a7ff7022e500b8a72e1fd9cd
#
_entry.id   beb709e1a7ff7022e500b8a72e1fd9cd
#
_cell.length_a   1.000
_cell.length_b   1.000
_cell.length_c   1.000
_cell.angle_alpha   90.00
_cell.angle_beta   90.00
_cell.angle_gamma   90.00
#
_symmetry.space_group_name_H-M   'P 1'
#
loop_
_entity.id
_entity.type
_entity.pdbx_description
1 polymer ?
#
loop_
_entity_poly.entity_id
_entity_poly.type
_entity_poly.pdbx_seq_one_letter_code
_entity_poly.pdbx_strand_id
1 'polypeptide(L)' 'MALLGVNVDHVATVRQARRTYEPDPVWAAAEAQIGGADILTVHLRMDRRHINDRDLRLMRETVSIDLNLEM' A
#
# COMPACT_ATOMS: atom_id res chain seq x y z
N MET A 1 16.21 5.44 -17.96
CA MET A 1 15.34 4.33 -17.52
C MET A 1 14.17 4.91 -16.73
N ALA A 2 12.97 4.48 -17.04
CA ALA A 2 11.78 4.96 -16.33
C ALA A 2 11.57 4.14 -15.05
N LEU A 3 11.15 4.80 -13.98
CA LEU A 3 10.76 4.15 -12.74
C LEU A 3 9.26 3.94 -12.73
N LEU A 4 8.82 2.80 -12.21
CA LEU A 4 7.41 2.48 -12.06
C LEU A 4 6.98 2.71 -10.61
N GLY A 5 6.12 3.69 -10.40
CA GLY A 5 5.50 3.94 -9.10
C GLY A 5 4.10 3.34 -9.08
N VAL A 6 3.77 2.64 -8.01
CA VAL A 6 2.46 2.01 -7.84
C VAL A 6 1.82 2.52 -6.55
N ASN A 7 0.55 2.91 -6.63
CA ASN A 7 -0.24 3.36 -5.48
C ASN A 7 -1.22 2.26 -5.10
N VAL A 8 -1.27 1.90 -3.82
CA VAL A 8 -2.16 0.86 -3.32
C VAL A 8 -3.23 1.38 -2.36
N ASP A 9 -3.41 2.70 -2.28
CA ASP A 9 -4.41 3.31 -1.38
C ASP A 9 -5.81 2.77 -1.61
N HIS A 10 -6.21 2.63 -2.87
CA HIS A 10 -7.57 2.22 -3.21
C HIS A 10 -7.86 0.77 -2.83
N VAL A 11 -6.85 -0.08 -2.76
CA VAL A 11 -7.00 -1.44 -2.25
C VAL A 11 -7.48 -1.38 -0.80
N ALA A 12 -6.85 -0.54 0.00
CA ALA A 12 -7.27 -0.34 1.39
C ALA A 12 -8.66 0.30 1.48
N THR A 13 -8.99 1.21 0.56
CA THR A 13 -10.32 1.81 0.52
C THR A 13 -11.40 0.76 0.34
N VAL A 14 -11.20 -0.19 -0.58
CA VAL A 14 -12.15 -1.28 -0.81
C VAL A 14 -12.27 -2.16 0.43
N ARG A 15 -11.14 -2.51 1.07
CA ARG A 15 -11.15 -3.31 2.29
C ARG A 15 -11.98 -2.62 3.39
N GLN A 16 -11.76 -1.32 3.61
CA GLN A 16 -12.47 -0.59 4.66
C GLN A 16 -13.97 -0.48 4.35
N ALA A 17 -14.32 -0.28 3.08
CA ALA A 17 -15.73 -0.23 2.66
C ALA A 17 -16.43 -1.57 2.91
N ARG A 18 -15.73 -2.68 2.76
CA ARG A 18 -16.26 -4.03 2.98
C ARG A 18 -16.22 -4.46 4.43
N ARG A 19 -15.53 -3.70 5.29
CA ARG A 19 -15.37 -3.99 6.73
C ARG A 19 -14.81 -5.39 6.96
N THR A 20 -13.77 -5.74 6.21
CA THR A 20 -13.16 -7.06 6.25
C THR A 20 -11.63 -6.94 6.19
N TYR A 21 -10.95 -8.06 6.10
CA TYR A 21 -9.50 -8.11 6.00
C TYR A 21 -9.01 -8.01 4.56
N GLU A 22 -9.87 -8.25 3.60
CA GLU A 22 -9.51 -8.30 2.19
C GLU A 22 -10.32 -7.31 1.38
N PRO A 23 -9.75 -6.75 0.32
CA PRO A 23 -8.38 -6.98 -0.15
C PRO A 23 -7.34 -6.32 0.78
N ASP A 24 -6.21 -6.98 0.94
CA ASP A 24 -5.15 -6.48 1.83
C ASP A 24 -4.14 -5.67 1.01
N PRO A 25 -3.96 -4.37 1.30
CA PRO A 25 -2.99 -3.55 0.56
C PRO A 25 -1.55 -4.02 0.75
N VAL A 26 -1.22 -4.68 1.85
CA VAL A 26 0.11 -5.25 2.07
C VAL A 26 0.39 -6.35 1.06
N TRP A 27 -0.60 -7.20 0.79
CA TRP A 27 -0.51 -8.24 -0.22
C TRP A 27 -0.37 -7.64 -1.61
N ALA A 28 -1.16 -6.60 -1.92
CA ALA A 28 -1.07 -5.89 -3.18
C ALA A 28 0.30 -5.25 -3.38
N ALA A 29 0.89 -4.72 -2.31
CA ALA A 29 2.23 -4.15 -2.35
C ALA A 29 3.29 -5.20 -2.71
N ALA A 30 3.20 -6.39 -2.13
CA ALA A 30 4.10 -7.49 -2.44
C ALA A 30 3.96 -7.92 -3.91
N GLU A 31 2.72 -8.01 -4.39
CA GLU A 31 2.44 -8.35 -5.80
C GLU A 31 3.00 -7.28 -6.75
N ALA A 32 2.87 -6.01 -6.39
CA ALA A 32 3.41 -4.91 -7.19
C ALA A 32 4.93 -5.01 -7.30
N GLN A 33 5.61 -5.34 -6.21
CA GLN A 33 7.05 -5.53 -6.23
C GLN A 33 7.45 -6.68 -7.14
N ILE A 34 6.76 -7.80 -7.06
CA ILE A 34 7.00 -8.96 -7.92
C ILE A 34 6.80 -8.58 -9.38
N GLY A 35 5.80 -7.75 -9.66
CA GLY A 35 5.48 -7.28 -11.01
C GLY A 35 6.44 -6.22 -11.56
N GLY A 36 7.42 -5.79 -10.79
CA GLY A 36 8.45 -4.86 -11.27
C GLY A 36 8.33 -3.42 -10.82
N ALA A 37 7.50 -3.13 -9.81
CA ALA A 37 7.40 -1.78 -9.28
C ALA A 37 8.72 -1.37 -8.62
N ASP A 38 9.10 -0.10 -8.81
CA ASP A 38 10.30 0.48 -8.22
C ASP A 38 10.00 1.27 -6.96
N ILE A 39 8.81 1.86 -6.89
CA ILE A 39 8.38 2.70 -5.77
C ILE A 39 6.94 2.34 -5.44
N LEU A 40 6.66 2.23 -4.16
CA LEU A 40 5.30 2.03 -3.64
C LEU A 40 4.86 3.32 -2.97
N THR A 41 3.73 3.89 -3.38
CA THR A 41 3.21 5.14 -2.83
C THR A 41 1.94 4.86 -2.05
N VAL A 42 1.87 5.39 -0.84
CA VAL A 42 0.69 5.31 0.03
C VAL A 42 0.45 6.65 0.71
N HIS A 43 -0.79 6.91 1.08
CA HIS A 43 -1.19 8.09 1.84
C HIS A 43 -1.77 7.66 3.17
N LEU A 44 -1.34 8.31 4.25
CA LEU A 44 -1.89 8.07 5.57
C LEU A 44 -2.81 9.25 5.92
N ARG A 45 -4.12 9.03 5.82
CA ARG A 45 -5.11 10.04 6.15
C ARG A 45 -5.38 10.05 7.65
N MET A 46 -5.73 11.22 8.17
CA MET A 46 -6.04 11.36 9.60
C MET A 46 -7.23 10.51 10.03
N ASP A 47 -8.19 10.32 9.14
CA ASP A 47 -9.40 9.53 9.43
C ASP A 47 -9.21 8.02 9.29
N ARG A 48 -8.06 7.59 8.76
CA ARG A 48 -7.72 6.16 8.58
C ARG A 48 -8.75 5.38 7.78
N ARG A 49 -9.40 6.04 6.80
CA ARG A 49 -10.44 5.39 5.99
C ARG A 49 -9.89 4.46 4.92
N HIS A 50 -8.58 4.47 4.70
CA HIS A 50 -7.96 3.51 3.78
C HIS A 50 -6.70 2.91 4.41
N ILE A 51 -5.52 3.41 4.11
CA ILE A 51 -4.29 2.90 4.72
C ILE A 51 -4.31 3.22 6.22
N ASN A 52 -4.00 2.23 7.04
CA ASN A 52 -3.90 2.40 8.49
C ASN A 52 -2.47 2.11 8.96
N ASP A 53 -2.22 2.31 10.25
CA ASP A 53 -0.88 2.17 10.81
C ASP A 53 -0.36 0.73 10.70
N ARG A 54 -1.23 -0.27 10.83
CA ARG A 54 -0.89 -1.68 10.64
C ARG A 54 -0.43 -1.94 9.21
N ASP A 55 -1.14 -1.40 8.23
CA ASP A 55 -0.80 -1.56 6.82
C ASP A 55 0.59 -1.01 6.53
N LEU A 56 0.86 0.21 7.02
CA LEU A 56 2.12 0.88 6.80
C LEU A 56 3.28 0.09 7.40
N ARG A 57 3.12 -0.36 8.64
CA ARG A 57 4.16 -1.14 9.32
C ARG A 57 4.49 -2.42 8.54
N LEU A 58 3.45 -3.16 8.15
CA LEU A 58 3.65 -4.43 7.45
C LEU A 58 4.21 -4.24 6.05
N MET A 59 3.84 -3.15 5.35
CA MET A 59 4.43 -2.85 4.05
C MET A 59 5.92 -2.61 4.17
N ARG A 60 6.35 -1.86 5.19
CA ARG A 60 7.77 -1.58 5.39
C ARG A 60 8.58 -2.84 5.69
N GLU A 61 7.96 -3.83 6.33
CA GLU A 61 8.60 -5.10 6.62
C GLU A 61 8.59 -6.08 5.44
N THR A 62 7.62 -5.93 4.54
CA THR A 62 7.36 -6.90 3.48
C THR A 62 8.06 -6.55 2.17
N VAL A 63 8.03 -5.27 1.77
CA VAL A 63 8.61 -4.86 0.49
C VAL A 63 10.01 -4.32 0.68
N SER A 64 10.87 -4.55 -0.32
CA SER A 64 12.24 -4.03 -0.33
C SER A 64 12.42 -2.82 -1.23
N ILE A 65 11.41 -2.45 -2.00
CA ILE A 65 11.43 -1.26 -2.85
C ILE A 65 11.15 -0.01 -1.99
N ASP A 66 11.40 1.16 -2.56
CA ASP A 66 11.17 2.42 -1.84
C ASP A 66 9.69 2.58 -1.51
N LEU A 67 9.43 2.97 -0.27
CA LEU A 67 8.08 3.27 0.19
C LEU A 67 7.94 4.78 0.35
N ASN A 68 7.11 5.39 -0.50
CA ASN A 68 6.84 6.82 -0.47
C ASN A 68 5.55 7.07 0.31
N LEU A 69 5.69 7.60 1.53
CA LEU A 69 4.56 7.91 2.37
C LEU A 69 4.23 9.39 2.25
N GLU A 70 3.03 9.68 1.80
CA GLU A 70 2.50 11.05 1.75
C GLU A 70 1.43 11.23 2.81
N MET A 71 1.44 12.38 3.44
CA MET A 71 0.52 12.68 4.54
C MET A 71 -0.33 13.91 4.24
#